data_a867499d64cc99d8e4b0c6764bfefef3
#
_entry.id   a867499d64cc99d8e4b0c6764bfefef3
#
_cell.length_a   1.000
_cell.length_b   1.000
_cell.length_c   1.000
_cell.angle_alpha   90.00
_cell.angle_beta   90.00
_cell.angle_gamma   90.00
#
_symmetry.space_group_name_H-M   'P 1'
#
loop_
_entity.id
_entity.type
_entity.pdbx_description
1 polymer ?
#
loop_
_entity_poly.entity_id
_entity_poly.type
_entity_poly.pdbx_seq_one_letter_code
_entity_poly.pdbx_strand_id
1 'polypeptide(L)'
;MCELAFAKEIEDGKFEISNIEKRMGGTSYTINTIRELKRQYPDDAVFYLIIGGDMLFCFDKWYRYEALLGECKVVAAARENSEYSDMCEYAAEMGRIKVLNLHVTEVSSTEIREKLKNGESITGLVPEAVEDYIKERGLYV
;
A
#
# COMPACT_ATOMS: atom_id res chain seq x y z
N MET A 1 11.56 -6.71 -6.85
CA MET A 1 10.22 -7.35 -6.89
C MET A 1 9.11 -6.39 -7.31
N CYS A 2 8.94 -5.21 -6.72
CA CYS A 2 7.89 -4.27 -7.18
C CYS A 2 8.00 -3.92 -8.67
N GLU A 3 9.21 -3.62 -9.17
CA GLU A 3 9.45 -3.36 -10.60
C GLU A 3 9.06 -4.54 -11.50
N LEU A 4 9.29 -5.76 -11.04
CA LEU A 4 8.87 -6.96 -11.76
C LEU A 4 7.36 -7.17 -11.71
N ALA A 5 6.75 -6.94 -10.55
CA ALA A 5 5.32 -7.12 -10.36
C ALA A 5 4.47 -6.14 -11.21
N PHE A 6 4.96 -4.93 -11.43
CA PHE A 6 4.25 -3.86 -12.12
C PHE A 6 4.94 -3.40 -13.41
N ALA A 7 5.76 -4.27 -14.02
CA ALA A 7 6.57 -3.92 -15.19
C ALA A 7 5.73 -3.34 -16.33
N LYS A 8 4.57 -3.95 -16.63
CA LYS A 8 3.66 -3.49 -17.67
C LYS A 8 3.03 -2.13 -17.36
N GLU A 9 2.56 -1.94 -16.13
CA GLU A 9 1.95 -0.69 -15.68
C GLU A 9 2.97 0.46 -15.65
N ILE A 10 4.24 0.14 -15.37
CA ILE A 10 5.35 1.10 -15.42
C ILE A 10 5.66 1.47 -16.87
N GLU A 11 5.74 0.49 -17.77
CA GLU A 11 5.96 0.71 -19.21
C GLU A 11 4.82 1.55 -19.83
N ASP A 12 3.58 1.27 -19.44
CA ASP A 12 2.39 2.04 -19.84
C ASP A 12 2.34 3.45 -19.22
N GLY A 13 3.27 3.82 -18.34
CA GLY A 13 3.29 5.12 -17.65
C GLY A 13 2.20 5.31 -16.59
N LYS A 14 1.55 4.22 -16.16
CA LYS A 14 0.47 4.26 -15.15
C LYS A 14 1.01 4.22 -13.74
N PHE A 15 2.16 3.56 -13.53
CA PHE A 15 2.81 3.37 -12.25
C PHE A 15 4.23 3.91 -12.28
N GLU A 16 4.64 4.48 -11.15
CA GLU A 16 6.01 4.87 -10.88
C GLU A 16 6.43 4.29 -9.54
N ILE A 17 7.63 3.71 -9.48
CA ILE A 17 8.23 3.26 -8.23
C ILE A 17 9.15 4.34 -7.70
N SER A 18 8.76 4.96 -6.60
CA SER A 18 9.51 6.02 -5.96
C SER A 18 10.36 5.50 -4.80
N ASN A 19 11.60 5.94 -4.74
CA ASN A 19 12.50 5.72 -3.60
C ASN A 19 12.61 6.95 -2.68
N ILE A 20 11.60 7.82 -2.72
CA ILE A 20 11.60 9.12 -2.03
C ILE A 20 11.87 8.98 -0.53
N GLU A 21 11.23 8.04 0.15
CA GLU A 21 11.42 7.82 1.58
C GLU A 21 12.85 7.36 1.91
N LYS A 22 13.43 6.50 1.06
CA LYS A 22 14.83 6.08 1.19
C LYS A 22 15.78 7.26 1.00
N ARG A 23 15.50 8.18 0.08
CA ARG A 23 16.32 9.38 -0.16
C ARG A 23 16.22 10.39 0.98
N MET A 24 15.04 10.54 1.58
CA MET A 24 14.84 11.45 2.71
C MET A 24 15.59 10.96 3.97
N GLY A 25 15.76 9.65 4.14
CA GLY A 25 16.41 9.06 5.30
C GLY A 25 15.65 9.28 6.61
N GLY A 26 16.16 8.71 7.70
CA GLY A 26 15.52 8.82 9.01
C GLY A 26 14.21 8.07 9.12
N THR A 27 13.32 8.53 10.01
CA THR A 27 11.99 7.94 10.19
C THR A 27 11.05 8.40 9.08
N SER A 28 10.50 7.43 8.34
CA SER A 28 9.51 7.70 7.29
C SER A 28 8.14 8.02 7.91
N TYR A 29 7.81 9.29 7.97
CA TYR A 29 6.46 9.73 8.30
C TYR A 29 5.70 10.08 7.03
N THR A 30 4.54 9.48 6.80
CA THR A 30 3.72 9.66 5.60
C THR A 30 3.44 11.12 5.25
N ILE A 31 3.22 11.97 6.25
CA ILE A 31 3.03 13.41 6.03
C ILE A 31 4.23 14.08 5.36
N ASN A 32 5.46 13.67 5.70
CA ASN A 32 6.66 14.21 5.08
C ASN A 32 6.80 13.71 3.64
N THR A 33 6.46 12.45 3.39
CA THR A 33 6.45 11.86 2.04
C THR A 33 5.46 12.59 1.14
N ILE A 34 4.24 12.83 1.60
CA ILE A 34 3.23 13.60 0.83
C ILE A 34 3.72 15.02 0.54
N ARG A 35 4.29 15.71 1.52
CA ARG A 35 4.83 17.06 1.32
C ARG A 35 5.98 17.12 0.32
N GLU A 36 6.85 16.11 0.34
CA GLU A 36 7.96 16.03 -0.61
C GLU A 36 7.46 15.69 -2.02
N LEU A 37 6.47 14.80 -2.15
CA LEU A 37 5.81 14.53 -3.43
C LEU A 37 5.16 15.81 -4.00
N LYS A 38 4.43 16.57 -3.19
CA LYS A 38 3.81 17.82 -3.61
C LYS A 38 4.78 18.85 -4.19
N ARG A 39 6.05 18.82 -3.78
CA ARG A 39 7.08 19.69 -4.38
C ARG A 39 7.51 19.27 -5.78
N GLN A 40 7.25 18.01 -6.13
CA GLN A 40 7.67 17.41 -7.40
C GLN A 40 6.56 17.38 -8.45
N TYR A 41 5.32 17.65 -8.04
CA TYR A 41 4.14 17.62 -8.91
C TYR A 41 3.49 19.02 -8.99
N PRO A 42 2.69 19.30 -10.03
CA PRO A 42 1.97 20.57 -10.15
C PRO A 42 1.08 20.90 -8.94
N ASP A 43 0.87 22.18 -8.67
CA ASP A 43 0.11 22.66 -7.50
C ASP A 43 -1.36 22.19 -7.50
N ASP A 44 -1.93 21.87 -8.66
CA ASP A 44 -3.28 21.36 -8.83
C ASP A 44 -3.37 19.82 -8.72
N ALA A 45 -2.25 19.14 -8.53
CA ALA A 45 -2.22 17.68 -8.36
C ALA A 45 -2.98 17.25 -7.09
N VAL A 46 -3.87 16.26 -7.25
CA VAL A 46 -4.63 15.69 -6.14
C VAL A 46 -4.00 14.37 -5.71
N PHE A 47 -3.57 14.32 -4.45
CA PHE A 47 -2.94 13.12 -3.89
C PHE A 47 -3.98 12.25 -3.18
N TYR A 48 -3.92 10.96 -3.44
CA TYR A 48 -4.69 9.93 -2.74
C TYR A 48 -3.75 9.01 -1.99
N LEU A 49 -3.96 8.88 -0.69
CA LEU A 49 -3.29 7.89 0.15
C LEU A 49 -4.20 6.68 0.29
N ILE A 50 -3.75 5.54 -0.23
CA ILE A 50 -4.49 4.27 -0.13
C ILE A 50 -3.93 3.47 1.04
N ILE A 51 -4.80 3.02 1.95
CA ILE A 51 -4.45 2.23 3.14
C ILE A 51 -5.36 1.01 3.27
N GLY A 52 -4.91 -0.02 3.99
CA GLY A 52 -5.72 -1.17 4.38
C GLY A 52 -6.53 -0.91 5.65
N GLY A 53 -7.43 -1.84 6.01
CA GLY A 53 -8.27 -1.76 7.21
C GLY A 53 -7.45 -1.70 8.49
N ASP A 54 -6.42 -2.53 8.61
CA ASP A 54 -5.49 -2.54 9.74
C ASP A 54 -4.80 -1.19 9.97
N MET A 55 -4.47 -0.50 8.89
CA MET A 55 -3.90 0.85 8.95
C MET A 55 -4.93 1.91 9.28
N LEU A 56 -6.18 1.75 8.85
CA LEU A 56 -7.26 2.66 9.17
C LEU A 56 -7.52 2.70 10.67
N PHE A 57 -7.67 1.55 11.32
CA PHE A 57 -7.97 1.46 12.77
C PHE A 57 -6.84 1.96 13.69
N CYS A 58 -5.68 2.29 13.16
CA CYS A 58 -4.61 2.94 13.91
C CYS A 58 -4.18 4.29 13.31
N PHE A 59 -5.00 4.84 12.42
CA PHE A 59 -4.66 6.07 11.69
C PHE A 59 -4.51 7.29 12.60
N ASP A 60 -5.30 7.35 13.68
CA ASP A 60 -5.22 8.37 14.72
C ASP A 60 -3.86 8.42 15.46
N LYS A 61 -3.09 7.33 15.41
CA LYS A 61 -1.74 7.21 16.00
C LYS A 61 -0.64 7.65 15.05
N TRP A 62 -0.98 7.95 13.79
CA TRP A 62 0.02 8.37 12.81
C TRP A 62 0.51 9.78 13.11
N TYR A 63 1.80 9.98 12.91
CA TYR A 63 2.40 11.30 13.14
C TYR A 63 1.71 12.38 12.32
N ARG A 64 1.10 13.36 13.02
CA ARG A 64 0.34 14.48 12.42
C ARG A 64 -0.78 14.02 11.47
N TYR A 65 -1.53 13.00 11.84
CA TYR A 65 -2.63 12.47 11.01
C TYR A 65 -3.66 13.53 10.60
N GLU A 66 -3.98 14.48 11.47
CA GLU A 66 -4.91 15.59 11.13
C GLU A 66 -4.37 16.46 10.00
N ALA A 67 -3.06 16.77 10.02
CA ALA A 67 -2.43 17.50 8.93
C ALA A 67 -2.43 16.65 7.65
N LEU A 68 -2.22 15.33 7.75
CA LEU A 68 -2.27 14.41 6.62
C LEU A 68 -3.65 14.39 5.96
N LEU A 69 -4.74 14.39 6.74
CA LEU A 69 -6.12 14.52 6.25
C LEU A 69 -6.38 15.85 5.53
N GLY A 70 -5.62 16.90 5.84
CA GLY A 70 -5.66 18.18 5.16
C GLY A 70 -4.84 18.23 3.87
N GLU A 71 -3.82 17.39 3.76
CA GLU A 71 -2.84 17.42 2.67
C GLU A 71 -3.14 16.45 1.53
N CYS A 72 -3.86 15.36 1.80
CA CYS A 72 -4.25 14.39 0.78
C CYS A 72 -5.64 13.80 1.08
N LYS A 73 -6.21 13.11 0.09
CA LYS A 73 -7.45 12.34 0.25
C LYS A 73 -7.07 10.93 0.70
N VAL A 74 -7.57 10.51 1.86
CA VAL A 74 -7.34 9.17 2.38
C VAL A 74 -8.44 8.24 1.90
N VAL A 75 -8.03 7.08 1.37
CA VAL A 75 -8.93 6.02 0.88
C VAL A 75 -8.54 4.72 1.57
N ALA A 76 -9.43 4.17 2.36
CA ALA A 76 -9.24 2.88 3.01
C ALA A 76 -9.91 1.77 2.19
N ALA A 77 -9.19 0.68 1.94
CA ALA A 77 -9.67 -0.47 1.20
C ALA A 77 -10.05 -1.60 2.16
N ALA A 78 -11.33 -1.93 2.25
CA ALA A 78 -11.82 -3.13 2.91
C ALA A 78 -11.61 -4.33 1.99
N ARG A 79 -11.01 -5.40 2.52
CA ARG A 79 -10.79 -6.65 1.78
C ARG A 79 -11.94 -7.62 1.97
N GLU A 80 -12.60 -7.57 3.12
CA GLU A 80 -13.74 -8.40 3.49
C GLU A 80 -14.99 -7.56 3.74
N ASN A 81 -16.16 -8.11 3.40
CA ASN A 81 -17.43 -7.48 3.72
C ASN A 81 -17.67 -7.32 5.23
N SER A 82 -17.11 -8.22 6.04
CA SER A 82 -17.19 -8.18 7.50
C SER A 82 -16.54 -6.94 8.12
N GLU A 83 -15.44 -6.47 7.55
CA GLU A 83 -14.72 -5.29 8.03
C GLU A 83 -15.34 -3.96 7.53
N TYR A 84 -16.07 -4.01 6.43
CA TYR A 84 -16.51 -2.79 5.73
C TYR A 84 -17.37 -1.88 6.60
N SER A 85 -18.30 -2.44 7.37
CA SER A 85 -19.19 -1.67 8.26
C SER A 85 -18.41 -0.92 9.33
N ASP A 86 -17.52 -1.63 10.02
CA ASP A 86 -16.71 -1.08 11.11
C ASP A 86 -15.73 -0.02 10.59
N MET A 87 -15.17 -0.26 9.40
CA MET A 87 -14.32 0.72 8.73
C MET A 87 -15.06 1.99 8.34
N CYS A 88 -16.32 1.87 7.88
CA CYS A 88 -17.16 3.03 7.55
C CYS A 88 -17.49 3.84 8.81
N GLU A 89 -17.81 3.19 9.93
CA GLU A 89 -18.09 3.84 11.20
C GLU A 89 -16.87 4.60 11.70
N TYR A 90 -15.71 3.95 11.78
CA TYR A 90 -14.45 4.58 12.17
C TYR A 90 -14.05 5.75 11.26
N ALA A 91 -14.19 5.57 9.95
CA ALA A 91 -13.88 6.62 8.97
C ALA A 91 -14.80 7.83 9.10
N ALA A 92 -16.08 7.62 9.48
CA ALA A 92 -17.03 8.70 9.71
C ALA A 92 -16.66 9.52 10.96
N GLU A 93 -16.18 8.88 12.03
CA GLU A 93 -15.68 9.56 13.22
C GLU A 93 -14.43 10.39 12.94
N MET A 94 -13.50 9.85 12.18
CA MET A 94 -12.26 10.54 11.77
C MET A 94 -12.50 11.68 10.79
N GLY A 95 -13.53 11.55 9.96
CA GLY A 95 -13.83 12.47 8.85
C GLY A 95 -12.81 12.44 7.71
N ARG A 96 -13.22 12.82 6.51
CA ARG A 96 -12.36 12.95 5.32
C ARG A 96 -11.68 11.66 4.85
N ILE A 97 -12.12 10.49 5.30
CA ILE A 97 -11.65 9.18 4.85
C ILE A 97 -12.77 8.53 4.06
N LYS A 98 -12.44 8.04 2.86
CA LYS A 98 -13.38 7.26 2.04
C LYS A 98 -13.05 5.79 2.19
N VAL A 99 -14.06 4.96 2.45
CA VAL A 99 -13.91 3.51 2.48
C VAL A 99 -14.40 2.93 1.15
N LEU A 100 -13.61 2.03 0.56
CA LEU A 100 -13.97 1.25 -0.62
C LEU A 100 -14.09 -0.22 -0.23
N ASN A 101 -15.16 -0.85 -0.65
CA ASN A 101 -15.33 -2.30 -0.55
C ASN A 101 -14.74 -2.93 -1.82
N LEU A 102 -13.64 -3.65 -1.69
CA LEU A 102 -12.94 -4.29 -2.79
C LEU A 102 -13.06 -5.81 -2.66
N HIS A 103 -13.55 -6.47 -3.70
CA HIS A 103 -13.47 -7.92 -3.78
C HIS A 103 -12.06 -8.28 -4.27
N VAL A 104 -11.18 -8.62 -3.34
CA VAL A 104 -9.79 -8.99 -3.63
C VAL A 104 -9.53 -10.42 -3.19
N THR A 105 -8.62 -11.08 -3.89
CA THR A 105 -8.09 -12.37 -3.43
C THR A 105 -7.26 -12.15 -2.16
N GLU A 106 -7.61 -12.86 -1.11
CA GLU A 106 -6.85 -12.82 0.14
C GLU A 106 -5.51 -13.53 -0.05
N VAL A 107 -4.46 -12.74 -0.12
CA VAL A 107 -3.08 -13.24 -0.15
C VAL A 107 -2.26 -12.39 0.82
N SER A 108 -1.60 -13.06 1.77
CA SER A 108 -0.71 -12.38 2.69
C SER A 108 0.76 -12.68 2.39
N SER A 109 1.62 -11.68 2.64
CA SER A 109 3.06 -11.88 2.54
C SER A 109 3.58 -12.93 3.52
N THR A 110 2.91 -13.13 4.65
CA THR A 110 3.23 -14.16 5.64
C THR A 110 2.96 -15.53 5.08
N GLU A 111 1.78 -15.76 4.52
CA GLU A 111 1.42 -17.02 3.87
C GLU A 111 2.39 -17.39 2.75
N ILE A 112 2.74 -16.45 1.87
CA ILE A 112 3.70 -16.70 0.80
C ILE A 112 5.06 -17.14 1.36
N ARG A 113 5.56 -16.47 2.40
CA ARG A 113 6.84 -16.84 3.01
C ARG A 113 6.79 -18.17 3.72
N GLU A 114 5.69 -18.53 4.36
CA GLU A 114 5.50 -19.83 5.00
C GLU A 114 5.45 -20.98 3.97
N LYS A 115 4.71 -20.79 2.87
CA LYS A 115 4.69 -21.75 1.76
C LYS A 115 6.09 -21.99 1.20
N LEU A 116 6.87 -20.94 0.97
CA LEU A 116 8.24 -21.07 0.48
C LEU A 116 9.14 -21.84 1.46
N LYS A 117 9.06 -21.56 2.76
CA LYS A 117 9.81 -22.31 3.80
C LYS A 117 9.45 -23.78 3.84
N ASN A 118 8.20 -24.11 3.55
CA ASN A 118 7.70 -25.48 3.52
C ASN A 118 7.95 -26.20 2.17
N GLY A 119 8.55 -25.51 1.19
CA GLY A 119 8.76 -26.05 -0.16
C GLY A 119 7.46 -26.15 -0.98
N GLU A 120 6.42 -25.42 -0.59
CA GLU A 120 5.13 -25.39 -1.28
C GLU A 120 5.15 -24.38 -2.45
N SER A 121 4.26 -24.61 -3.43
CA SER A 121 4.12 -23.71 -4.57
C SER A 121 3.45 -22.39 -4.18
N ILE A 122 3.93 -21.30 -4.75
CA ILE A 122 3.33 -19.96 -4.69
C ILE A 122 2.78 -19.49 -6.04
N THR A 123 2.70 -20.41 -7.01
CA THR A 123 2.20 -20.13 -8.36
C THR A 123 0.78 -19.58 -8.31
N GLY A 124 0.56 -18.46 -8.97
CA GLY A 124 -0.73 -17.76 -8.95
C GLY A 124 -0.98 -16.85 -7.74
N LEU A 125 -0.11 -16.89 -6.70
CA LEU A 125 -0.18 -15.96 -5.56
C LEU A 125 0.65 -14.69 -5.79
N VAL A 126 1.62 -14.76 -6.71
CA VAL A 126 2.46 -13.65 -7.14
C VAL A 126 2.60 -13.69 -8.67
N PRO A 127 2.94 -12.57 -9.33
CA PRO A 127 3.31 -12.60 -10.75
C PRO A 127 4.49 -13.55 -11.02
N GLU A 128 4.47 -14.23 -12.17
CA GLU A 128 5.49 -15.22 -12.57
C GLU A 128 6.92 -14.65 -12.47
N ALA A 129 7.14 -13.46 -12.95
CA ALA A 129 8.46 -12.80 -12.87
C ALA A 129 8.95 -12.57 -11.42
N VAL A 130 8.03 -12.42 -10.46
CA VAL A 130 8.36 -12.33 -9.04
C VAL A 130 8.67 -13.70 -8.46
N GLU A 131 7.90 -14.72 -8.84
CA GLU A 131 8.14 -16.11 -8.44
C GLU A 131 9.53 -16.57 -8.91
N ASP A 132 9.87 -16.33 -10.17
CA ASP A 132 11.17 -16.67 -10.75
C ASP A 132 12.31 -15.94 -10.03
N TYR A 133 12.16 -14.66 -9.76
CA TYR A 133 13.15 -13.89 -9.01
C TYR A 133 13.38 -14.44 -7.60
N ILE A 134 12.31 -14.86 -6.90
CA ILE A 134 12.41 -15.48 -5.57
C ILE A 134 13.19 -16.78 -5.64
N LYS A 135 12.90 -17.64 -6.64
CA LYS A 135 13.59 -18.93 -6.86
C LYS A 135 15.07 -18.74 -7.20
N GLU A 136 15.37 -17.86 -8.16
CA GLU A 136 16.75 -17.60 -8.60
C GLU A 136 17.63 -17.04 -7.49
N ARG A 137 17.06 -16.23 -6.59
CA ARG A 137 17.78 -15.61 -5.49
C ARG A 137 17.75 -16.43 -4.19
N GLY A 138 17.04 -17.54 -4.15
CA GLY A 138 16.88 -18.37 -2.95
C GLY A 138 16.29 -17.56 -1.78
N LEU A 139 15.27 -16.71 -2.05
CA LEU A 139 14.70 -15.88 -1.02
C LEU A 139 13.64 -16.64 -0.22
N TYR A 140 13.64 -16.45 1.09
CA TYR A 140 12.63 -17.00 2.01
C TYR A 140 12.65 -18.53 2.18
N VAL A 141 13.71 -19.19 1.73
CA VAL A 141 13.94 -20.65 1.88
C VAL A 141 14.83 -20.94 3.08
#